data_e065b6055f752273d9d69cf20c759ddf
#
_entry.id   e065b6055f752273d9d69cf20c759ddf
#
_cell.length_a   1.000
_cell.length_b   1.000
_cell.length_c   1.000
_cell.angle_alpha   90.00
_cell.angle_beta   90.00
_cell.angle_gamma   90.00
#
_symmetry.space_group_name_H-M   'P 1'
#
loop_
_entity.id
_entity.type
_entity.pdbx_description
1 polymer ?
#
loop_
_entity_poly.entity_id
_entity_poly.type
_entity_poly.pdbx_seq_one_letter_code
_entity_poly.pdbx_strand_id
1 'polypeptide(L)'
;MSQNILNTSLINLLKTMFKFARAVLLGLFLGLYALAHDNSGIVKYSSVEMYEPTPMPDRIVLTWEDNPATTQSITWRTDTSVKKAFVQIAVANASGRDLNPDLFEAKTLFFQSDINQAHYHSITIRSLNPNTLYVYRVGDGVNWSEYFHFKTASSYPEPFSFIYFGDAQNEVRTHWSRVFREAFRDAPRASFILHAGDLVDIKDMDSNWGEWHEGPDWVNATIPLLATRGNHEYVKYSEAKRTAPEISAHWQPQFVFPIQNIPDERLKETVYYLDYQGVRFISLDSNIAQEEQVPWIRSVLEKNPNKWTVVTFHHPIYSPGTDRDNPNLRKLWKPLFDEFKVDLVLNGHDHVYSRTGDLAGAKVENVPNGYQQAYDPDVGTVYVVSVSGPKMYEFTKGNYAKKILEDTQLYQIIKISGNDLRFQAFDATGNLYDEFKLKKRKNKPNQLIELSK
;
A
#
# COMPACT_ATOMS: atom_id res chain seq x y z
N MET A 1 37.58 52.67 -56.38
CA MET A 1 36.36 51.89 -56.57
C MET A 1 36.51 50.35 -56.54
N SER A 2 37.73 49.85 -56.74
CA SER A 2 37.94 48.38 -56.89
C SER A 2 38.09 47.55 -55.57
N GLN A 3 38.51 48.17 -54.47
CA GLN A 3 38.77 47.50 -53.21
C GLN A 3 37.44 47.15 -52.43
N ASN A 4 36.37 47.92 -52.59
CA ASN A 4 35.09 47.67 -51.91
C ASN A 4 34.28 46.53 -52.51
N ILE A 5 34.48 46.25 -53.81
CA ILE A 5 33.75 45.18 -54.50
C ILE A 5 34.33 43.80 -54.14
N LEU A 6 35.66 43.69 -53.96
CA LEU A 6 36.31 42.45 -53.53
C LEU A 6 35.90 42.02 -52.08
N ASN A 7 35.77 43.00 -51.14
CA ASN A 7 35.42 42.76 -49.77
C ASN A 7 33.98 42.27 -49.65
N THR A 8 33.03 42.79 -50.44
CA THR A 8 31.64 42.42 -50.41
C THR A 8 31.40 40.95 -50.96
N SER A 9 32.20 40.64 -52.00
CA SER A 9 32.18 39.30 -52.57
C SER A 9 32.75 38.24 -51.63
N LEU A 10 33.83 38.54 -50.93
CA LEU A 10 34.43 37.62 -49.93
C LEU A 10 33.53 37.40 -48.69
N ILE A 11 32.88 38.47 -48.23
CA ILE A 11 31.93 38.39 -47.11
C ILE A 11 30.71 37.53 -47.49
N ASN A 12 30.20 37.66 -48.70
CA ASN A 12 29.08 36.85 -49.21
C ASN A 12 29.49 35.39 -49.41
N LEU A 13 30.68 35.11 -49.85
CA LEU A 13 31.22 33.76 -49.98
C LEU A 13 31.37 33.09 -48.60
N LEU A 14 31.91 33.78 -47.61
CA LEU A 14 32.04 33.30 -46.24
C LEU A 14 30.64 33.02 -45.59
N LYS A 15 29.68 33.90 -45.80
CA LYS A 15 28.29 33.68 -45.30
C LYS A 15 27.63 32.44 -45.94
N THR A 16 27.92 32.22 -47.22
CA THR A 16 27.39 31.04 -47.94
C THR A 16 28.06 29.74 -47.47
N MET A 17 29.38 29.77 -47.27
CA MET A 17 30.12 28.64 -46.69
C MET A 17 29.66 28.33 -45.26
N PHE A 18 29.41 29.35 -44.41
CA PHE A 18 28.87 29.14 -43.07
C PHE A 18 27.46 28.56 -43.05
N LYS A 19 26.60 28.98 -44.00
CA LYS A 19 25.25 28.37 -44.14
C LYS A 19 25.33 26.90 -44.61
N PHE A 20 26.25 26.61 -45.52
CA PHE A 20 26.45 25.24 -46.01
C PHE A 20 27.02 24.33 -44.93
N ALA A 21 28.04 24.80 -44.18
CA ALA A 21 28.60 24.07 -43.03
C ALA A 21 27.55 23.81 -41.92
N ARG A 22 26.68 24.80 -41.66
CA ARG A 22 25.57 24.62 -40.71
C ARG A 22 24.52 23.58 -41.18
N ALA A 23 24.21 23.59 -42.46
CA ALA A 23 23.27 22.63 -43.04
C ALA A 23 23.83 21.17 -43.05
N VAL A 24 25.13 21.02 -43.33
CA VAL A 24 25.86 19.74 -43.29
C VAL A 24 25.96 19.24 -41.82
N LEU A 25 26.28 20.11 -40.87
CA LEU A 25 26.27 19.75 -39.43
C LEU A 25 24.88 19.38 -38.93
N LEU A 26 23.84 20.10 -39.35
CA LEU A 26 22.45 19.76 -38.99
C LEU A 26 22.00 18.41 -39.60
N GLY A 27 22.42 18.16 -40.88
CA GLY A 27 22.14 16.86 -41.52
C GLY A 27 22.88 15.69 -40.89
N LEU A 28 24.14 15.91 -40.45
CA LEU A 28 24.92 14.92 -39.71
C LEU A 28 24.32 14.66 -38.29
N PHE A 29 23.84 15.70 -37.61
CA PHE A 29 23.17 15.55 -36.32
C PHE A 29 21.82 14.81 -36.45
N LEU A 30 21.04 15.13 -37.49
CA LEU A 30 19.76 14.41 -37.76
C LEU A 30 20.02 12.96 -38.20
N GLY A 31 21.09 12.71 -38.97
CA GLY A 31 21.47 11.33 -39.34
C GLY A 31 21.99 10.53 -38.14
N LEU A 32 22.75 11.12 -37.24
CA LEU A 32 23.18 10.50 -35.99
C LEU A 32 22.01 10.24 -35.03
N TYR A 33 21.02 11.14 -34.99
CA TYR A 33 19.79 10.95 -34.18
C TYR A 33 18.91 9.83 -34.75
N ALA A 34 18.83 9.70 -36.08
CA ALA A 34 18.11 8.60 -36.71
C ALA A 34 18.80 7.23 -36.54
N LEU A 35 20.15 7.21 -36.53
CA LEU A 35 20.93 6.00 -36.24
C LEU A 35 20.91 5.62 -34.75
N ALA A 36 20.75 6.59 -33.83
CA ALA A 36 20.62 6.35 -32.39
C ALA A 36 19.20 5.84 -32.00
N HIS A 37 18.23 5.95 -32.89
CA HIS A 37 16.86 5.47 -32.69
C HIS A 37 16.48 4.29 -33.61
N ASP A 38 17.48 3.56 -34.15
CA ASP A 38 17.20 2.25 -34.78
C ASP A 38 16.81 1.25 -33.67
N ASN A 39 15.51 1.12 -33.44
CA ASN A 39 14.91 0.16 -32.52
C ASN A 39 14.88 -1.28 -33.08
N SER A 40 15.58 -1.56 -34.19
CA SER A 40 15.55 -2.86 -34.88
C SER A 40 16.15 -4.02 -34.06
N GLY A 41 16.69 -3.76 -32.88
CA GLY A 41 17.18 -4.78 -31.93
C GLY A 41 16.51 -4.76 -30.57
N ILE A 42 15.50 -3.90 -30.36
CA ILE A 42 14.80 -3.83 -29.06
C ILE A 42 13.72 -4.91 -29.02
N VAL A 43 13.93 -5.92 -28.18
CA VAL A 43 12.88 -6.89 -27.85
C VAL A 43 11.91 -6.23 -26.87
N LYS A 44 10.67 -5.99 -27.32
CA LYS A 44 9.57 -5.57 -26.43
C LYS A 44 8.86 -6.80 -25.92
N TYR A 45 8.97 -7.05 -24.63
CA TYR A 45 8.06 -7.99 -23.97
C TYR A 45 6.65 -7.41 -23.91
N SER A 46 5.66 -8.20 -24.31
CA SER A 46 4.26 -7.89 -24.04
C SER A 46 3.96 -8.12 -22.56
N SER A 47 2.90 -7.49 -22.04
CA SER A 47 2.44 -7.78 -20.67
C SER A 47 2.04 -9.25 -20.50
N VAL A 48 1.55 -9.91 -21.54
CA VAL A 48 1.25 -11.35 -21.53
C VAL A 48 2.50 -12.17 -21.24
N GLU A 49 3.60 -11.92 -21.98
CA GLU A 49 4.87 -12.64 -21.80
C GLU A 49 5.54 -12.31 -20.47
N MET A 50 5.49 -11.03 -20.06
CA MET A 50 6.14 -10.56 -18.83
C MET A 50 5.52 -11.16 -17.57
N TYR A 51 4.19 -11.33 -17.57
CA TYR A 51 3.44 -11.81 -16.39
C TYR A 51 2.85 -13.21 -16.62
N GLU A 52 3.37 -13.95 -17.61
CA GLU A 52 2.97 -15.33 -17.83
C GLU A 52 3.33 -16.20 -16.62
N PRO A 53 2.33 -16.90 -16.02
CA PRO A 53 2.60 -17.80 -14.92
C PRO A 53 3.36 -19.04 -15.42
N THR A 54 4.23 -19.59 -14.55
CA THR A 54 5.01 -20.79 -14.82
C THR A 54 4.72 -21.85 -13.76
N PRO A 55 5.23 -23.11 -13.90
CA PRO A 55 5.16 -24.07 -12.80
C PRO A 55 5.94 -23.64 -11.55
N MET A 56 6.91 -22.68 -11.69
CA MET A 56 7.60 -22.09 -10.54
C MET A 56 6.67 -21.14 -9.80
N PRO A 57 6.58 -21.25 -8.47
CA PRO A 57 5.76 -20.34 -7.66
C PRO A 57 6.21 -18.89 -7.79
N ASP A 58 5.23 -17.98 -7.99
CA ASP A 58 5.42 -16.55 -7.96
C ASP A 58 4.33 -15.85 -7.11
N ARG A 59 4.37 -14.54 -6.99
CA ARG A 59 3.38 -13.72 -6.27
C ARG A 59 3.09 -14.25 -4.86
N ILE A 60 4.13 -14.67 -4.13
CA ILE A 60 3.99 -15.22 -2.80
C ILE A 60 3.68 -14.09 -1.82
N VAL A 61 2.58 -14.21 -1.06
CA VAL A 61 2.12 -13.20 -0.10
C VAL A 61 1.78 -13.85 1.23
N LEU A 62 2.20 -13.20 2.31
CA LEU A 62 1.81 -13.52 3.67
C LEU A 62 0.70 -12.60 4.15
N THR A 63 -0.37 -13.19 4.71
CA THR A 63 -1.50 -12.49 5.34
C THR A 63 -1.92 -13.24 6.61
N TRP A 64 -2.97 -12.78 7.28
CA TRP A 64 -3.56 -13.52 8.41
C TRP A 64 -5.06 -13.66 8.25
N GLU A 65 -5.54 -14.89 8.32
CA GLU A 65 -6.95 -15.22 8.46
C GLU A 65 -7.41 -15.18 9.94
N ASP A 66 -6.46 -15.39 10.86
CA ASP A 66 -6.74 -15.56 12.28
C ASP A 66 -5.57 -15.02 13.14
N ASN A 67 -5.46 -15.44 14.39
CA ASN A 67 -4.49 -14.98 15.38
C ASN A 67 -3.01 -15.01 14.90
N PRO A 68 -2.34 -13.87 14.74
CA PRO A 68 -0.96 -13.78 14.25
C PRO A 68 0.08 -14.49 15.14
N ALA A 69 -0.25 -14.77 16.39
CA ALA A 69 0.66 -15.50 17.29
C ALA A 69 0.71 -17.00 17.00
N THR A 70 -0.32 -17.57 16.36
CA THR A 70 -0.45 -19.02 16.20
C THR A 70 -0.83 -19.44 14.78
N THR A 71 -0.98 -18.48 13.84
CA THR A 71 -1.34 -18.77 12.46
C THR A 71 -0.53 -17.95 11.47
N GLN A 72 -0.42 -18.46 10.22
CA GLN A 72 0.10 -17.73 9.08
C GLN A 72 -0.61 -18.20 7.81
N SER A 73 -1.21 -17.26 7.08
CA SER A 73 -1.79 -17.52 5.76
C SER A 73 -0.75 -17.23 4.68
N ILE A 74 -0.69 -18.09 3.67
CA ILE A 74 0.26 -18.02 2.56
C ILE A 74 -0.53 -18.20 1.28
N THR A 75 -0.36 -17.29 0.32
CA THR A 75 -0.90 -17.41 -1.04
C THR A 75 0.22 -17.31 -2.06
N TRP A 76 0.06 -17.95 -3.21
CA TRP A 76 0.99 -17.87 -4.33
C TRP A 76 0.32 -18.26 -5.63
N ARG A 77 0.98 -17.99 -6.75
CA ARG A 77 0.51 -18.32 -8.10
C ARG A 77 1.43 -19.32 -8.78
N THR A 78 0.85 -20.17 -9.63
CA THR A 78 1.54 -20.97 -10.65
C THR A 78 0.73 -21.01 -11.94
N ASP A 79 1.25 -21.62 -12.98
CA ASP A 79 0.45 -21.96 -14.15
C ASP A 79 -0.57 -23.08 -13.88
N THR A 80 -1.42 -23.35 -14.85
CA THR A 80 -2.51 -24.33 -14.71
C THR A 80 -2.05 -25.79 -14.80
N SER A 81 -0.78 -26.07 -15.04
CA SER A 81 -0.21 -27.44 -15.03
C SER A 81 -0.11 -27.97 -13.59
N VAL A 82 0.14 -27.09 -12.61
CA VAL A 82 0.25 -27.42 -11.20
C VAL A 82 -1.14 -27.63 -10.60
N LYS A 83 -1.57 -28.88 -10.45
CA LYS A 83 -2.91 -29.24 -9.91
C LYS A 83 -2.95 -29.37 -8.40
N LYS A 84 -1.81 -29.66 -7.77
CA LYS A 84 -1.63 -29.78 -6.32
C LYS A 84 -0.41 -29.00 -5.91
N ALA A 85 -0.55 -28.27 -4.84
CA ALA A 85 0.52 -27.42 -4.33
C ALA A 85 0.66 -27.60 -2.81
N PHE A 86 1.85 -27.34 -2.31
CA PHE A 86 2.24 -27.64 -0.94
C PHE A 86 3.07 -26.52 -0.34
N VAL A 87 3.03 -26.44 0.99
CA VAL A 87 3.96 -25.67 1.82
C VAL A 87 4.83 -26.63 2.61
N GLN A 88 6.13 -26.44 2.56
CA GLN A 88 7.06 -27.00 3.55
C GLN A 88 7.39 -25.94 4.58
N ILE A 89 7.27 -26.26 5.87
CA ILE A 89 7.53 -25.34 6.98
C ILE A 89 8.21 -26.02 8.15
N ALA A 90 9.16 -25.35 8.76
CA ALA A 90 9.85 -25.80 9.99
C ALA A 90 10.16 -24.59 10.89
N VAL A 91 10.46 -24.85 12.16
CA VAL A 91 11.10 -23.83 13.01
C VAL A 91 12.49 -23.56 12.43
N ALA A 92 12.80 -22.27 12.22
CA ALA A 92 14.07 -21.88 11.63
C ALA A 92 15.24 -22.22 12.56
N ASN A 93 16.33 -22.73 11.99
CA ASN A 93 17.59 -22.97 12.67
C ASN A 93 18.77 -22.48 11.82
N ALA A 94 19.96 -22.46 12.37
CA ALA A 94 21.15 -21.99 11.68
C ALA A 94 21.75 -23.03 10.70
N SER A 95 21.26 -24.28 10.71
CA SER A 95 21.74 -25.35 9.82
C SER A 95 20.96 -25.29 8.49
N GLY A 96 21.67 -25.24 7.40
CA GLY A 96 21.03 -25.36 6.08
C GLY A 96 20.71 -26.80 5.65
N ARG A 97 21.11 -27.82 6.46
CA ARG A 97 20.93 -29.23 6.13
C ARG A 97 19.93 -29.97 6.99
N ASP A 98 19.70 -29.49 8.23
CA ASP A 98 18.91 -30.20 9.23
C ASP A 98 17.50 -29.54 9.40
N LEU A 99 16.98 -28.99 8.32
CA LEU A 99 15.57 -28.61 8.26
C LEU A 99 14.75 -29.90 8.12
N ASN A 100 13.87 -30.15 9.08
CA ASN A 100 12.91 -31.25 9.02
C ASN A 100 11.50 -30.64 8.87
N PRO A 101 11.10 -30.23 7.67
CA PRO A 101 9.86 -29.49 7.46
C PRO A 101 8.65 -30.41 7.45
N ASP A 102 7.59 -29.96 8.11
CA ASP A 102 6.24 -30.48 7.88
C ASP A 102 5.75 -30.09 6.49
N LEU A 103 4.92 -30.95 5.89
CA LEU A 103 4.33 -30.75 4.56
C LEU A 103 2.83 -30.59 4.68
N PHE A 104 2.31 -29.51 4.11
CA PHE A 104 0.86 -29.23 4.09
C PHE A 104 0.39 -29.02 2.64
N GLU A 105 -0.74 -29.65 2.26
CA GLU A 105 -1.38 -29.45 0.96
C GLU A 105 -2.23 -28.16 1.00
N ALA A 106 -2.08 -27.32 -0.01
CA ALA A 106 -2.82 -26.07 -0.15
C ALA A 106 -4.10 -26.26 -0.97
N LYS A 107 -5.05 -25.36 -0.80
CA LYS A 107 -6.21 -25.22 -1.71
C LYS A 107 -5.72 -24.63 -3.02
N THR A 108 -6.25 -25.13 -4.15
CA THR A 108 -5.97 -24.64 -5.49
C THR A 108 -7.23 -24.07 -6.11
N LEU A 109 -7.14 -22.85 -6.61
CA LEU A 109 -8.22 -22.13 -7.30
C LEU A 109 -7.78 -21.79 -8.72
N PHE A 110 -8.56 -22.20 -9.72
CA PHE A 110 -8.36 -21.71 -11.10
C PHE A 110 -8.76 -20.26 -11.22
N PHE A 111 -7.94 -19.47 -11.89
CA PHE A 111 -8.18 -18.06 -12.14
C PHE A 111 -7.92 -17.69 -13.60
N GLN A 112 -8.88 -16.99 -14.21
CA GLN A 112 -8.78 -16.40 -15.53
C GLN A 112 -8.63 -14.89 -15.38
N SER A 113 -7.46 -14.36 -15.67
CA SER A 113 -7.24 -12.92 -15.80
C SER A 113 -7.57 -12.41 -17.20
N ASP A 114 -7.38 -11.12 -17.43
CA ASP A 114 -7.51 -10.50 -18.76
C ASP A 114 -6.47 -10.99 -19.75
N ILE A 115 -5.30 -11.46 -19.30
CA ILE A 115 -4.18 -11.85 -20.16
C ILE A 115 -3.74 -13.30 -20.01
N ASN A 116 -3.94 -13.95 -18.85
CA ASN A 116 -3.40 -15.28 -18.56
C ASN A 116 -4.38 -16.16 -17.78
N GLN A 117 -4.16 -17.48 -17.85
CA GLN A 117 -4.77 -18.47 -16.96
C GLN A 117 -3.75 -18.90 -15.91
N ALA A 118 -4.18 -18.99 -14.66
CA ALA A 118 -3.32 -19.35 -13.55
C ALA A 118 -4.03 -20.27 -12.56
N HIS A 119 -3.26 -20.92 -11.70
CA HIS A 119 -3.73 -21.45 -10.43
C HIS A 119 -3.18 -20.56 -9.31
N TYR A 120 -4.08 -20.12 -8.44
CA TYR A 120 -3.72 -19.55 -7.15
C TYR A 120 -3.87 -20.62 -6.07
N HIS A 121 -2.90 -20.65 -5.18
CA HIS A 121 -2.86 -21.60 -4.07
C HIS A 121 -2.92 -20.84 -2.76
N SER A 122 -3.64 -21.36 -1.78
CA SER A 122 -3.78 -20.74 -0.47
C SER A 122 -3.81 -21.77 0.64
N ILE A 123 -3.23 -21.41 1.77
CA ILE A 123 -3.29 -22.20 3.00
C ILE A 123 -3.13 -21.30 4.22
N THR A 124 -3.82 -21.62 5.30
CA THR A 124 -3.56 -21.06 6.63
C THR A 124 -2.97 -22.15 7.52
N ILE A 125 -1.68 -22.03 7.83
CA ILE A 125 -1.01 -22.89 8.79
C ILE A 125 -1.46 -22.46 10.19
N ARG A 126 -1.85 -23.44 11.01
CA ARG A 126 -2.39 -23.23 12.36
C ARG A 126 -1.54 -23.93 13.40
N SER A 127 -1.78 -23.61 14.68
CA SER A 127 -1.08 -24.21 15.83
C SER A 127 0.43 -23.94 15.82
N LEU A 128 0.86 -22.82 15.24
CA LEU A 128 2.22 -22.33 15.31
C LEU A 128 2.55 -21.88 16.74
N ASN A 129 3.83 -21.98 17.10
CA ASN A 129 4.33 -21.45 18.37
C ASN A 129 4.43 -19.92 18.31
N PRO A 130 3.95 -19.18 19.32
CA PRO A 130 4.13 -17.74 19.39
C PRO A 130 5.60 -17.30 19.44
N ASN A 131 5.88 -16.07 19.00
CA ASN A 131 7.20 -15.42 19.03
C ASN A 131 8.32 -16.29 18.42
N THR A 132 8.01 -17.10 17.40
CA THR A 132 8.88 -18.11 16.81
C THR A 132 9.20 -17.76 15.36
N LEU A 133 10.49 -17.84 14.99
CA LEU A 133 10.91 -17.70 13.61
C LEU A 133 10.71 -19.03 12.89
N TYR A 134 9.97 -19.00 11.78
CA TYR A 134 9.76 -20.13 10.89
C TYR A 134 10.49 -19.93 9.58
N VAL A 135 10.87 -21.04 8.95
CA VAL A 135 11.36 -21.12 7.58
C VAL A 135 10.35 -21.93 6.76
N TYR A 136 10.02 -21.45 5.57
CA TYR A 136 9.08 -22.13 4.69
C TYR A 136 9.41 -21.93 3.22
N ARG A 137 8.88 -22.80 2.38
CA ARG A 137 8.81 -22.64 0.92
C ARG A 137 7.52 -23.22 0.39
N VAL A 138 7.14 -22.79 -0.83
CA VAL A 138 5.94 -23.24 -1.51
C VAL A 138 6.28 -23.91 -2.83
N GLY A 139 5.45 -24.85 -3.30
CA GLY A 139 5.69 -25.55 -4.57
C GLY A 139 4.73 -26.70 -4.81
N ASP A 140 5.07 -27.56 -5.80
CA ASP A 140 4.25 -28.70 -6.23
C ASP A 140 4.86 -30.06 -5.86
N GLY A 141 5.96 -30.07 -5.12
CA GLY A 141 6.72 -31.26 -4.79
C GLY A 141 7.95 -31.46 -5.70
N VAL A 142 8.02 -30.81 -6.84
CA VAL A 142 9.13 -30.81 -7.80
C VAL A 142 9.69 -29.40 -7.95
N ASN A 143 8.86 -28.45 -8.31
CA ASN A 143 9.19 -27.04 -8.45
C ASN A 143 8.93 -26.32 -7.13
N TRP A 144 9.98 -25.81 -6.50
CA TRP A 144 9.91 -25.13 -5.20
C TRP A 144 10.44 -23.72 -5.31
N SER A 145 9.81 -22.79 -4.57
CA SER A 145 10.41 -21.49 -4.30
C SER A 145 11.70 -21.65 -3.48
N GLU A 146 12.44 -20.56 -3.33
CA GLU A 146 13.45 -20.46 -2.28
C GLU A 146 12.81 -20.58 -0.88
N TYR A 147 13.66 -20.73 0.16
CA TYR A 147 13.21 -20.67 1.53
C TYR A 147 13.09 -19.24 2.02
N PHE A 148 11.91 -18.91 2.57
CA PHE A 148 11.62 -17.64 3.22
C PHE A 148 11.49 -17.80 4.73
N HIS A 149 11.63 -16.71 5.45
CA HIS A 149 11.37 -16.65 6.87
C HIS A 149 10.16 -15.77 7.17
N PHE A 150 9.38 -16.15 8.16
CA PHE A 150 8.46 -15.25 8.86
C PHE A 150 8.52 -15.49 10.36
N LYS A 151 8.09 -14.50 11.14
CA LYS A 151 8.04 -14.64 12.59
C LYS A 151 6.62 -14.46 13.08
N THR A 152 6.12 -15.43 13.87
CA THR A 152 4.82 -15.31 14.55
C THR A 152 4.85 -14.21 15.60
N ALA A 153 3.71 -13.55 15.82
CA ALA A 153 3.58 -12.56 16.87
C ALA A 153 3.78 -13.18 18.26
N SER A 154 4.13 -12.35 19.24
CA SER A 154 4.07 -12.73 20.64
C SER A 154 2.61 -12.86 21.11
N SER A 155 2.32 -13.77 22.03
CA SER A 155 1.02 -13.85 22.71
C SER A 155 0.82 -12.71 23.74
N TYR A 156 1.85 -11.92 23.98
CA TYR A 156 1.84 -10.81 24.91
C TYR A 156 2.18 -9.49 24.20
N PRO A 157 1.75 -8.35 24.74
CA PRO A 157 2.15 -7.04 24.22
C PRO A 157 3.68 -6.84 24.29
N GLU A 158 4.32 -6.85 23.13
CA GLU A 158 5.75 -6.54 22.97
C GLU A 158 5.92 -5.36 22.00
N PRO A 159 7.04 -4.63 22.07
CA PRO A 159 7.33 -3.58 21.10
C PRO A 159 7.43 -4.11 19.69
N PHE A 160 6.80 -3.40 18.74
CA PHE A 160 6.88 -3.72 17.32
C PHE A 160 6.77 -2.47 16.46
N SER A 161 7.05 -2.62 15.18
CA SER A 161 6.82 -1.60 14.18
C SER A 161 6.12 -2.17 12.95
N PHE A 162 5.42 -1.32 12.22
CA PHE A 162 4.84 -1.64 10.93
C PHE A 162 5.04 -0.49 9.95
N ILE A 163 5.02 -0.82 8.65
CA ILE A 163 5.07 0.14 7.57
C ILE A 163 3.62 0.43 7.14
N TYR A 164 3.32 1.69 6.84
CA TYR A 164 2.04 2.07 6.27
C TYR A 164 2.25 2.77 4.93
N PHE A 165 1.45 2.37 3.94
CA PHE A 165 1.35 2.99 2.64
C PHE A 165 -0.10 3.43 2.38
N GLY A 166 -0.26 4.67 1.94
CA GLY A 166 -1.42 5.07 1.16
C GLY A 166 -1.26 4.60 -0.29
N ASP A 167 -2.15 5.06 -1.16
CA ASP A 167 -2.26 4.71 -2.56
C ASP A 167 -0.93 4.41 -3.25
N ALA A 168 -0.76 3.19 -3.72
CA ALA A 168 0.41 2.75 -4.48
C ALA A 168 0.21 2.95 -5.99
N GLN A 169 -1.05 2.95 -6.43
CA GLN A 169 -1.50 3.00 -7.81
C GLN A 169 -0.75 3.98 -8.72
N ASN A 170 -0.81 3.71 -10.03
CA ASN A 170 -0.12 4.33 -11.14
C ASN A 170 1.41 4.12 -11.14
N GLU A 171 1.92 3.67 -12.26
CA GLU A 171 3.35 3.48 -12.47
C GLU A 171 4.06 2.77 -11.31
N VAL A 172 3.40 1.71 -10.79
CA VAL A 172 3.81 0.99 -9.59
C VAL A 172 5.23 0.44 -9.72
N ARG A 173 5.53 -0.19 -10.85
CA ARG A 173 6.84 -0.76 -11.14
C ARG A 173 7.95 0.30 -11.16
N THR A 174 7.69 1.45 -11.79
CA THR A 174 8.71 2.48 -12.03
C THR A 174 8.89 3.45 -10.89
N HIS A 175 7.82 3.79 -10.16
CA HIS A 175 7.85 4.84 -9.14
C HIS A 175 7.56 4.34 -7.73
N TRP A 176 6.51 3.54 -7.53
CA TRP A 176 6.20 3.07 -6.17
C TRP A 176 7.22 2.07 -5.64
N SER A 177 7.78 1.20 -6.49
CA SER A 177 8.79 0.20 -6.08
C SER A 177 10.00 0.82 -5.36
N ARG A 178 10.44 2.03 -5.75
CA ARG A 178 11.54 2.73 -5.06
C ARG A 178 11.13 3.17 -3.66
N VAL A 179 9.89 3.65 -3.47
CA VAL A 179 9.36 4.05 -2.17
C VAL A 179 9.28 2.84 -1.23
N PHE A 180 8.82 1.71 -1.76
CA PHE A 180 8.77 0.46 -1.02
C PHE A 180 10.16 0.01 -0.55
N ARG A 181 11.17 0.09 -1.43
CA ARG A 181 12.57 -0.28 -1.07
C ARG A 181 13.16 0.64 -0.01
N GLU A 182 12.87 1.95 -0.05
CA GLU A 182 13.29 2.87 1.01
C GLU A 182 12.60 2.52 2.34
N ALA A 183 11.29 2.27 2.33
CA ALA A 183 10.55 1.85 3.52
C ALA A 183 11.12 0.55 4.12
N PHE A 184 11.41 -0.44 3.27
CA PHE A 184 12.03 -1.69 3.71
C PHE A 184 13.45 -1.47 4.26
N ARG A 185 14.26 -0.63 3.62
CA ARG A 185 15.62 -0.29 4.11
C ARG A 185 15.56 0.30 5.53
N ASP A 186 14.58 1.17 5.80
CA ASP A 186 14.46 1.85 7.08
C ASP A 186 13.77 1.00 8.16
N ALA A 187 12.93 0.04 7.74
CA ALA A 187 12.24 -0.88 8.64
C ALA A 187 12.29 -2.35 8.16
N PRO A 188 13.48 -2.95 8.01
CA PRO A 188 13.63 -4.31 7.46
C PRO A 188 13.10 -5.40 8.41
N ARG A 189 12.74 -5.03 9.64
CA ARG A 189 12.15 -5.91 10.66
C ARG A 189 10.75 -5.43 11.06
N ALA A 190 10.06 -4.73 10.16
CA ALA A 190 8.65 -4.42 10.35
C ALA A 190 7.86 -5.73 10.54
N SER A 191 6.94 -5.73 11.48
CA SER A 191 6.14 -6.92 11.78
C SER A 191 5.12 -7.21 10.68
N PHE A 192 4.65 -6.18 9.99
CA PHE A 192 3.76 -6.27 8.85
C PHE A 192 3.75 -4.94 8.07
N ILE A 193 3.10 -4.97 6.92
CA ILE A 193 2.84 -3.81 6.06
C ILE A 193 1.34 -3.57 6.04
N LEU A 194 0.90 -2.32 6.15
CA LEU A 194 -0.50 -1.91 6.06
C LEU A 194 -0.70 -1.05 4.81
N HIS A 195 -1.65 -1.46 3.95
CA HIS A 195 -2.07 -0.71 2.78
C HIS A 195 -3.49 -0.15 2.96
N ALA A 196 -3.65 1.15 2.75
CA ALA A 196 -4.94 1.84 2.89
C ALA A 196 -5.76 1.91 1.58
N GLY A 197 -5.64 0.88 0.73
CA GLY A 197 -6.37 0.76 -0.53
C GLY A 197 -5.65 1.34 -1.74
N ASP A 198 -6.26 1.18 -2.91
CA ASP A 198 -5.73 1.59 -4.22
C ASP A 198 -4.31 1.03 -4.45
N LEU A 199 -4.20 -0.30 -4.38
CA LEU A 199 -2.95 -1.02 -4.61
C LEU A 199 -2.54 -0.95 -6.08
N VAL A 200 -3.55 -0.95 -6.97
CA VAL A 200 -3.41 -0.95 -8.43
C VAL A 200 -4.28 0.13 -9.06
N ASP A 201 -3.98 0.52 -10.30
CA ASP A 201 -4.77 1.54 -11.01
C ASP A 201 -6.04 0.96 -11.65
N ILE A 202 -5.98 -0.26 -12.18
CA ILE A 202 -7.10 -0.93 -12.85
C ILE A 202 -7.30 -2.32 -12.26
N LYS A 203 -8.41 -2.50 -11.57
CA LYS A 203 -8.74 -3.66 -10.73
C LYS A 203 -8.58 -5.05 -11.37
N ASP A 204 -8.92 -5.20 -12.65
CA ASP A 204 -8.94 -6.49 -13.35
C ASP A 204 -7.82 -6.61 -14.39
N MET A 205 -6.84 -5.70 -14.38
CA MET A 205 -5.66 -5.76 -15.25
C MET A 205 -4.53 -6.53 -14.55
N ASP A 206 -4.27 -7.77 -14.97
CA ASP A 206 -3.26 -8.64 -14.33
C ASP A 206 -1.84 -8.06 -14.41
N SER A 207 -1.55 -7.24 -15.42
CA SER A 207 -0.28 -6.53 -15.51
C SER A 207 -0.08 -5.51 -14.38
N ASN A 208 -1.15 -4.81 -13.94
CA ASN A 208 -1.05 -3.91 -12.78
C ASN A 208 -0.79 -4.69 -11.48
N TRP A 209 -1.45 -5.83 -11.32
CA TRP A 209 -1.17 -6.73 -10.19
C TRP A 209 0.24 -7.32 -10.28
N GLY A 210 0.71 -7.64 -11.48
CA GLY A 210 2.10 -8.06 -11.71
C GLY A 210 3.10 -7.01 -11.23
N GLU A 211 2.91 -5.74 -11.63
CA GLU A 211 3.74 -4.62 -11.17
C GLU A 211 3.70 -4.46 -9.64
N TRP A 212 2.51 -4.63 -9.05
CA TRP A 212 2.33 -4.52 -7.60
C TRP A 212 3.09 -5.64 -6.85
N HIS A 213 3.12 -6.86 -7.39
CA HIS A 213 3.91 -7.94 -6.80
C HIS A 213 5.43 -7.76 -7.00
N GLU A 214 5.86 -7.24 -8.15
CA GLU A 214 7.28 -6.98 -8.44
C GLU A 214 7.88 -5.87 -7.55
N GLY A 215 7.07 -4.90 -7.12
CA GLY A 215 7.55 -3.80 -6.29
C GLY A 215 8.18 -4.28 -4.97
N PRO A 216 7.44 -5.02 -4.15
CA PRO A 216 7.91 -5.67 -2.92
C PRO A 216 8.76 -6.91 -3.16
N ASP A 217 8.50 -7.65 -4.24
CA ASP A 217 9.16 -8.91 -4.58
C ASP A 217 9.13 -9.91 -3.40
N TRP A 218 10.24 -10.54 -3.04
CA TRP A 218 10.37 -11.50 -1.94
C TRP A 218 10.00 -10.93 -0.56
N VAL A 219 9.88 -9.61 -0.39
CA VAL A 219 9.51 -9.00 0.90
C VAL A 219 8.10 -9.41 1.32
N ASN A 220 7.14 -9.48 0.37
CA ASN A 220 5.78 -9.96 0.64
C ASN A 220 5.73 -11.44 1.08
N ALA A 221 6.76 -12.22 0.73
CA ALA A 221 6.94 -13.58 1.22
C ALA A 221 7.60 -13.66 2.61
N THR A 222 8.02 -12.53 3.20
CA THR A 222 8.70 -12.49 4.50
C THR A 222 8.01 -11.60 5.53
N ILE A 223 7.37 -10.53 5.09
CA ILE A 223 6.64 -9.60 5.95
C ILE A 223 5.15 -9.67 5.60
N PRO A 224 4.29 -10.14 6.51
CA PRO A 224 2.85 -10.20 6.27
C PRO A 224 2.24 -8.83 5.99
N LEU A 225 1.12 -8.80 5.26
CA LEU A 225 0.42 -7.56 5.00
C LEU A 225 -1.01 -7.57 5.53
N LEU A 226 -1.51 -6.36 5.82
CA LEU A 226 -2.90 -6.01 6.03
C LEU A 226 -3.29 -5.02 4.93
N ALA A 227 -4.48 -5.15 4.36
CA ALA A 227 -4.97 -4.22 3.35
C ALA A 227 -6.47 -3.98 3.51
N THR A 228 -6.90 -2.76 3.19
CA THR A 228 -8.28 -2.44 2.89
C THR A 228 -8.43 -2.18 1.39
N ARG A 229 -9.64 -2.24 0.87
CA ARG A 229 -9.90 -1.94 -0.54
C ARG A 229 -10.07 -0.45 -0.76
N GLY A 230 -9.43 0.08 -1.81
CA GLY A 230 -9.71 1.40 -2.33
C GLY A 230 -10.75 1.36 -3.45
N ASN A 231 -11.03 2.50 -4.05
CA ASN A 231 -12.00 2.57 -5.15
C ASN A 231 -11.43 1.97 -6.47
N HIS A 232 -10.13 1.83 -6.58
CA HIS A 232 -9.48 1.18 -7.72
C HIS A 232 -9.52 -0.36 -7.65
N GLU A 233 -9.89 -0.95 -6.50
CA GLU A 233 -10.23 -2.37 -6.36
C GLU A 233 -11.72 -2.65 -6.70
N TYR A 234 -12.50 -1.63 -7.07
CA TYR A 234 -13.90 -1.76 -7.48
C TYR A 234 -14.14 -1.31 -8.92
N VAL A 235 -15.09 -1.94 -9.61
CA VAL A 235 -15.67 -1.35 -10.83
C VAL A 235 -16.52 -0.17 -10.40
N LYS A 236 -16.28 0.99 -11.00
CA LYS A 236 -17.13 2.14 -10.78
C LYS A 236 -18.58 1.80 -11.18
N TYR A 237 -19.53 2.18 -10.32
CA TYR A 237 -20.94 2.14 -10.65
C TYR A 237 -21.16 2.83 -11.99
N SER A 238 -21.74 2.09 -12.94
CA SER A 238 -22.19 2.65 -14.21
C SER A 238 -23.70 2.75 -14.16
N GLU A 239 -24.24 3.97 -14.13
CA GLU A 239 -25.68 4.20 -14.21
C GLU A 239 -26.31 3.53 -15.45
N ALA A 240 -25.57 3.47 -16.56
CA ALA A 240 -25.99 2.79 -17.78
C ALA A 240 -26.18 1.28 -17.62
N LYS A 241 -25.44 0.63 -16.71
CA LYS A 241 -25.54 -0.81 -16.48
C LYS A 241 -26.35 -1.19 -15.24
N ARG A 242 -26.70 -0.26 -14.36
CA ARG A 242 -27.41 -0.47 -13.08
C ARG A 242 -26.85 -1.64 -12.25
N THR A 243 -25.55 -1.90 -12.36
CA THR A 243 -24.88 -2.95 -11.62
C THR A 243 -24.28 -2.39 -10.33
N ALA A 244 -24.40 -3.14 -9.26
CA ALA A 244 -23.69 -2.83 -8.01
C ALA A 244 -22.16 -2.78 -8.25
N PRO A 245 -21.40 -2.03 -7.44
CA PRO A 245 -19.94 -2.06 -7.52
C PRO A 245 -19.43 -3.50 -7.39
N GLU A 246 -18.70 -3.97 -8.38
CA GLU A 246 -18.09 -5.31 -8.37
C GLU A 246 -16.64 -5.20 -7.90
N ILE A 247 -16.27 -6.08 -7.00
CA ILE A 247 -14.91 -6.21 -6.48
C ILE A 247 -14.01 -6.82 -7.57
N SER A 248 -12.74 -6.45 -7.57
CA SER A 248 -11.73 -7.10 -8.38
C SER A 248 -11.73 -8.62 -8.17
N ALA A 249 -11.82 -9.37 -9.25
CA ALA A 249 -11.69 -10.81 -9.21
C ALA A 249 -10.31 -11.27 -8.71
N HIS A 250 -9.29 -10.41 -8.78
CA HIS A 250 -7.94 -10.69 -8.31
C HIS A 250 -7.79 -10.65 -6.79
N TRP A 251 -8.74 -10.04 -6.04
CA TRP A 251 -8.57 -9.83 -4.60
C TRP A 251 -8.51 -11.15 -3.82
N GLN A 252 -9.56 -11.96 -3.90
CA GLN A 252 -9.67 -13.21 -3.14
C GLN A 252 -8.58 -14.25 -3.47
N PRO A 253 -8.17 -14.46 -4.74
CA PRO A 253 -7.09 -15.40 -5.03
C PRO A 253 -5.76 -15.03 -4.40
N GLN A 254 -5.50 -13.74 -4.18
CA GLN A 254 -4.20 -13.23 -3.76
C GLN A 254 -4.08 -13.01 -2.25
N PHE A 255 -5.21 -12.80 -1.56
CA PHE A 255 -5.21 -12.44 -0.14
C PHE A 255 -6.15 -13.33 0.67
N VAL A 256 -5.73 -13.66 1.89
CA VAL A 256 -6.56 -14.37 2.88
C VAL A 256 -6.62 -13.50 4.13
N PHE A 257 -7.73 -12.79 4.30
CA PHE A 257 -7.98 -11.97 5.48
C PHE A 257 -9.06 -12.57 6.38
N PRO A 258 -9.22 -12.09 7.62
CA PRO A 258 -10.23 -12.63 8.53
C PRO A 258 -11.65 -12.52 7.96
N ILE A 259 -12.40 -13.61 8.01
CA ILE A 259 -13.84 -13.63 7.75
C ILE A 259 -14.53 -13.61 9.10
N GLN A 260 -15.07 -12.47 9.48
CA GLN A 260 -15.77 -12.26 10.74
C GLN A 260 -17.25 -12.01 10.49
N ASN A 261 -18.07 -12.14 11.54
CA ASN A 261 -19.54 -12.05 11.44
C ASN A 261 -20.00 -10.64 11.01
N ILE A 262 -19.72 -10.29 9.76
CA ILE A 262 -20.31 -9.15 9.09
C ILE A 262 -21.50 -9.62 8.26
N PRO A 263 -22.66 -8.96 8.36
CA PRO A 263 -23.89 -9.45 7.69
C PRO A 263 -23.82 -9.43 6.17
N ASP A 264 -23.09 -8.49 5.59
CA ASP A 264 -23.00 -8.32 4.14
C ASP A 264 -21.83 -9.12 3.56
N GLU A 265 -22.14 -10.12 2.73
CA GLU A 265 -21.15 -10.98 2.06
C GLU A 265 -20.14 -10.21 1.22
N ARG A 266 -20.52 -9.05 0.67
CA ARG A 266 -19.63 -8.19 -0.13
C ARG A 266 -18.48 -7.60 0.68
N LEU A 267 -18.64 -7.52 2.00
CA LEU A 267 -17.68 -6.96 2.94
C LEU A 267 -16.70 -7.99 3.51
N LYS A 268 -16.86 -9.27 3.18
CA LYS A 268 -15.92 -10.31 3.60
C LYS A 268 -14.52 -10.03 3.06
N GLU A 269 -13.51 -10.34 3.87
CA GLU A 269 -12.08 -10.14 3.56
C GLU A 269 -11.66 -8.68 3.30
N THR A 270 -12.53 -7.71 3.60
CA THR A 270 -12.20 -6.28 3.58
C THR A 270 -12.58 -5.59 4.88
N VAL A 271 -13.71 -5.99 5.48
CA VAL A 271 -14.12 -5.52 6.80
C VAL A 271 -13.79 -6.60 7.83
N TYR A 272 -12.73 -6.33 8.57
CA TYR A 272 -12.21 -7.26 9.58
C TYR A 272 -11.46 -6.50 10.68
N TYR A 273 -11.20 -7.17 11.78
CA TYR A 273 -10.20 -6.74 12.74
C TYR A 273 -9.16 -7.81 13.01
N LEU A 274 -7.99 -7.40 13.44
CA LEU A 274 -6.90 -8.27 13.84
C LEU A 274 -6.28 -7.71 15.11
N ASP A 275 -6.07 -8.56 16.11
CA ASP A 275 -5.37 -8.18 17.34
C ASP A 275 -3.89 -8.58 17.22
N TYR A 276 -3.00 -7.58 17.32
CA TYR A 276 -1.55 -7.78 17.24
C TYR A 276 -0.87 -7.16 18.45
N GLN A 277 -0.33 -7.98 19.35
CA GLN A 277 0.49 -7.57 20.49
C GLN A 277 -0.04 -6.35 21.28
N GLY A 278 -1.35 -6.37 21.60
CA GLY A 278 -2.00 -5.31 22.40
C GLY A 278 -2.54 -4.13 21.61
N VAL A 279 -2.64 -4.28 20.31
CA VAL A 279 -3.26 -3.33 19.37
C VAL A 279 -4.36 -4.02 18.58
N ARG A 280 -5.54 -3.40 18.48
CA ARG A 280 -6.57 -3.80 17.53
C ARG A 280 -6.45 -2.99 16.25
N PHE A 281 -6.19 -3.67 15.15
CA PHE A 281 -6.26 -3.12 13.79
C PHE A 281 -7.62 -3.42 13.21
N ILE A 282 -8.32 -2.41 12.71
CA ILE A 282 -9.66 -2.53 12.12
C ILE A 282 -9.58 -2.05 10.69
N SER A 283 -9.90 -2.91 9.74
CA SER A 283 -10.10 -2.58 8.33
C SER A 283 -11.58 -2.38 8.06
N LEU A 284 -11.94 -1.28 7.38
CA LEU A 284 -13.31 -0.96 6.97
C LEU A 284 -13.36 -0.73 5.46
N ASP A 285 -14.54 -0.92 4.87
CA ASP A 285 -14.76 -0.64 3.46
C ASP A 285 -15.53 0.68 3.28
N SER A 286 -14.84 1.70 2.83
CA SER A 286 -15.45 3.01 2.59
C SER A 286 -16.10 3.16 1.21
N ASN A 287 -16.05 2.13 0.36
CA ASN A 287 -16.62 2.17 -0.98
C ASN A 287 -18.10 1.79 -1.00
N ILE A 288 -18.51 0.82 -0.18
CA ILE A 288 -19.85 0.25 -0.19
C ILE A 288 -20.37 0.01 1.23
N ALA A 289 -21.70 -0.11 1.37
CA ALA A 289 -22.37 -0.58 2.58
C ALA A 289 -21.87 0.11 3.87
N GLN A 290 -21.69 1.43 3.82
CA GLN A 290 -21.09 2.20 4.92
C GLN A 290 -21.95 2.20 6.18
N GLU A 291 -23.29 2.27 6.03
CA GLU A 291 -24.25 2.25 7.15
C GLU A 291 -24.34 0.84 7.77
N GLU A 292 -24.29 -0.19 6.96
CA GLU A 292 -24.37 -1.60 7.39
C GLU A 292 -23.18 -2.02 8.25
N GLN A 293 -22.04 -1.32 8.13
CA GLN A 293 -20.86 -1.56 8.98
C GLN A 293 -21.00 -0.97 10.39
N VAL A 294 -21.85 0.04 10.60
CA VAL A 294 -21.97 0.77 11.88
C VAL A 294 -22.23 -0.16 13.09
N PRO A 295 -23.16 -1.11 13.07
CA PRO A 295 -23.37 -2.03 14.20
C PRO A 295 -22.16 -2.93 14.47
N TRP A 296 -21.47 -3.37 13.42
CA TRP A 296 -20.28 -4.19 13.53
C TRP A 296 -19.11 -3.39 14.12
N ILE A 297 -18.86 -2.16 13.63
CA ILE A 297 -17.83 -1.26 14.16
C ILE A 297 -18.04 -1.05 15.66
N ARG A 298 -19.28 -0.72 16.08
CA ARG A 298 -19.61 -0.55 17.50
C ARG A 298 -19.27 -1.81 18.31
N SER A 299 -19.72 -2.97 17.87
CA SER A 299 -19.47 -4.24 18.56
C SER A 299 -17.98 -4.56 18.69
N VAL A 300 -17.21 -4.29 17.66
CA VAL A 300 -15.74 -4.54 17.64
C VAL A 300 -15.01 -3.57 18.55
N LEU A 301 -15.40 -2.31 18.57
CA LEU A 301 -14.79 -1.30 19.44
C LEU A 301 -15.16 -1.52 20.92
N GLU A 302 -16.42 -1.83 21.21
CA GLU A 302 -16.92 -2.11 22.58
C GLU A 302 -16.22 -3.33 23.20
N LYS A 303 -15.96 -4.36 22.42
CA LYS A 303 -15.32 -5.61 22.88
C LYS A 303 -13.80 -5.59 22.74
N ASN A 304 -13.19 -4.45 22.52
CA ASN A 304 -11.75 -4.36 22.34
C ASN A 304 -10.98 -4.47 23.67
N PRO A 305 -10.23 -5.54 23.93
CA PRO A 305 -9.43 -5.68 25.14
C PRO A 305 -8.08 -4.99 25.03
N ASN A 306 -7.71 -4.48 23.85
CA ASN A 306 -6.38 -3.98 23.59
C ASN A 306 -6.21 -2.53 24.07
N LYS A 307 -4.97 -2.17 24.33
CA LYS A 307 -4.60 -0.81 24.76
C LYS A 307 -4.73 0.20 23.63
N TRP A 308 -4.39 -0.21 22.40
CA TRP A 308 -4.35 0.64 21.22
C TRP A 308 -5.40 0.21 20.19
N THR A 309 -5.94 1.18 19.47
CA THR A 309 -6.87 0.97 18.37
C THR A 309 -6.40 1.76 17.15
N VAL A 310 -6.13 1.06 16.07
CA VAL A 310 -5.80 1.65 14.76
C VAL A 310 -6.87 1.24 13.77
N VAL A 311 -7.45 2.20 13.06
CA VAL A 311 -8.48 1.95 12.03
C VAL A 311 -7.91 2.36 10.68
N THR A 312 -8.17 1.56 9.65
CA THR A 312 -7.81 1.87 8.27
C THR A 312 -9.02 1.69 7.37
N PHE A 313 -9.18 2.61 6.44
CA PHE A 313 -10.13 2.57 5.33
C PHE A 313 -9.68 3.60 4.28
N HIS A 314 -10.18 3.46 3.06
CA HIS A 314 -9.61 4.21 1.94
C HIS A 314 -9.98 5.70 1.94
N HIS A 315 -11.28 6.04 1.84
CA HIS A 315 -11.74 7.44 1.72
C HIS A 315 -11.65 8.17 3.06
N PRO A 316 -10.91 9.28 3.17
CA PRO A 316 -10.69 9.95 4.46
C PRO A 316 -11.93 10.67 4.99
N ILE A 317 -12.12 10.66 6.30
CA ILE A 317 -13.13 11.45 7.01
C ILE A 317 -12.84 12.95 6.91
N TYR A 318 -11.57 13.31 6.85
CA TYR A 318 -11.06 14.67 6.67
C TYR A 318 -10.16 14.70 5.45
N SER A 319 -10.77 14.95 4.29
CA SER A 319 -10.06 14.99 3.02
C SER A 319 -9.22 16.26 2.87
N PRO A 320 -7.93 16.14 2.51
CA PRO A 320 -7.12 17.28 2.11
C PRO A 320 -7.39 17.71 0.66
N GLY A 321 -7.92 16.82 -0.18
CA GLY A 321 -8.15 17.08 -1.59
C GLY A 321 -9.27 18.08 -1.85
N THR A 322 -9.11 18.92 -2.86
CA THR A 322 -10.13 19.89 -3.27
C THR A 322 -11.40 19.17 -3.77
N ASP A 323 -12.57 19.58 -3.27
CA ASP A 323 -13.90 19.04 -3.61
C ASP A 323 -14.07 17.52 -3.36
N ARG A 324 -13.30 16.95 -2.40
CA ARG A 324 -13.28 15.52 -2.07
C ARG A 324 -13.82 15.20 -0.67
N ASP A 325 -14.62 16.07 -0.08
CA ASP A 325 -15.18 15.86 1.26
C ASP A 325 -16.10 14.63 1.35
N ASN A 326 -16.00 13.88 2.45
CA ASN A 326 -16.77 12.68 2.74
C ASN A 326 -17.72 12.88 3.95
N PRO A 327 -18.73 13.78 3.88
CA PRO A 327 -19.58 14.13 5.00
C PRO A 327 -20.39 12.96 5.55
N ASN A 328 -20.77 12.01 4.69
CA ASN A 328 -21.52 10.82 5.12
C ASN A 328 -20.65 9.88 5.98
N LEU A 329 -19.43 9.58 5.56
CA LEU A 329 -18.48 8.81 6.37
C LEU A 329 -18.21 9.48 7.71
N ARG A 330 -18.00 10.79 7.71
CA ARG A 330 -17.78 11.57 8.93
C ARG A 330 -18.98 11.47 9.88
N LYS A 331 -20.20 11.59 9.36
CA LYS A 331 -21.44 11.48 10.14
C LYS A 331 -21.63 10.06 10.71
N LEU A 332 -21.29 9.01 9.96
CA LEU A 332 -21.55 7.63 10.35
C LEU A 332 -20.50 7.10 11.33
N TRP A 333 -19.22 7.32 11.06
CA TRP A 333 -18.14 6.60 11.73
C TRP A 333 -17.41 7.42 12.79
N LYS A 334 -17.23 8.75 12.57
CA LYS A 334 -16.55 9.60 13.55
C LYS A 334 -17.14 9.55 14.95
N PRO A 335 -18.49 9.58 15.15
CA PRO A 335 -19.04 9.50 16.51
C PRO A 335 -18.65 8.21 17.25
N LEU A 336 -18.50 7.09 16.55
CA LEU A 336 -18.02 5.82 17.12
C LEU A 336 -16.55 5.92 17.50
N PHE A 337 -15.72 6.51 16.61
CA PHE A 337 -14.30 6.67 16.89
C PHE A 337 -14.04 7.59 18.08
N ASP A 338 -14.85 8.63 18.24
CA ASP A 338 -14.80 9.54 19.38
C ASP A 338 -15.26 8.85 20.68
N GLU A 339 -16.40 8.15 20.65
CA GLU A 339 -16.97 7.44 21.81
C GLU A 339 -15.97 6.41 22.36
N PHE A 340 -15.36 5.62 21.51
CA PHE A 340 -14.44 4.56 21.88
C PHE A 340 -12.97 4.98 21.88
N LYS A 341 -12.68 6.26 21.63
CA LYS A 341 -11.34 6.86 21.65
C LYS A 341 -10.33 6.10 20.79
N VAL A 342 -10.68 5.92 19.51
CA VAL A 342 -9.75 5.39 18.53
C VAL A 342 -8.48 6.23 18.53
N ASP A 343 -7.31 5.61 18.49
CA ASP A 343 -6.04 6.33 18.64
C ASP A 343 -5.54 6.93 17.32
N LEU A 344 -5.60 6.14 16.26
CA LEU A 344 -5.04 6.49 14.95
C LEU A 344 -5.93 5.98 13.83
N VAL A 345 -6.20 6.84 12.84
CA VAL A 345 -6.92 6.49 11.62
C VAL A 345 -5.98 6.72 10.43
N LEU A 346 -5.81 5.69 9.59
CA LEU A 346 -4.91 5.69 8.44
C LEU A 346 -5.71 5.55 7.14
N ASN A 347 -5.59 6.53 6.25
CA ASN A 347 -6.36 6.64 5.01
C ASN A 347 -5.47 6.82 3.77
N GLY A 348 -6.04 6.53 2.60
CA GLY A 348 -5.50 6.83 1.29
C GLY A 348 -6.38 7.82 0.52
N HIS A 349 -6.63 7.51 -0.76
CA HIS A 349 -7.56 8.16 -1.68
C HIS A 349 -7.17 9.55 -2.17
N ASP A 350 -6.83 10.43 -1.26
CA ASP A 350 -6.37 11.76 -1.61
C ASP A 350 -4.86 11.74 -1.72
N HIS A 351 -4.37 11.99 -2.91
CA HIS A 351 -2.95 11.92 -3.21
C HIS A 351 -2.21 13.18 -2.70
N VAL A 352 -2.46 13.49 -1.44
CA VAL A 352 -1.89 14.58 -0.64
C VAL A 352 -1.66 14.06 0.77
N TYR A 353 -0.51 14.32 1.35
CA TYR A 353 -0.31 14.01 2.77
C TYR A 353 -1.01 15.03 3.65
N SER A 354 -1.80 14.57 4.60
CA SER A 354 -2.31 15.42 5.67
C SER A 354 -2.40 14.69 7.00
N ARG A 355 -2.22 15.43 8.09
CA ARG A 355 -2.36 14.92 9.44
C ARG A 355 -3.03 15.94 10.34
N THR A 356 -4.08 15.50 11.05
CA THR A 356 -4.73 16.31 12.08
C THR A 356 -3.85 16.41 13.33
N GLY A 357 -4.01 17.50 14.10
CA GLY A 357 -3.28 17.71 15.34
C GLY A 357 -3.68 19.01 16.00
N ASP A 358 -3.12 19.28 17.18
CA ASP A 358 -3.40 20.50 17.92
C ASP A 358 -2.92 21.74 17.15
N LEU A 359 -3.87 22.60 16.81
CA LEU A 359 -3.62 23.86 16.09
C LEU A 359 -3.35 25.03 17.04
N ALA A 360 -3.16 24.76 18.34
CA ALA A 360 -2.87 25.77 19.38
C ALA A 360 -3.89 26.92 19.40
N GLY A 361 -5.17 26.61 19.18
CA GLY A 361 -6.28 27.58 19.21
C GLY A 361 -6.43 28.41 17.94
N ALA A 362 -5.70 28.12 16.87
CA ALA A 362 -5.92 28.76 15.58
C ALA A 362 -7.33 28.46 15.07
N LYS A 363 -8.00 29.49 14.54
CA LYS A 363 -9.33 29.34 13.98
C LYS A 363 -9.27 28.52 12.70
N VAL A 364 -10.07 27.46 12.60
CA VAL A 364 -10.20 26.65 11.40
C VAL A 364 -11.16 27.34 10.43
N GLU A 365 -10.66 27.69 9.26
CA GLU A 365 -11.38 28.44 8.23
C GLU A 365 -11.17 27.85 6.84
N ASN A 366 -12.08 28.16 5.91
CA ASN A 366 -12.05 27.74 4.51
C ASN A 366 -12.07 26.21 4.32
N VAL A 367 -12.82 25.51 5.17
CA VAL A 367 -12.94 24.05 5.18
C VAL A 367 -14.41 23.63 5.20
N PRO A 368 -14.73 22.38 4.82
CA PRO A 368 -16.08 21.84 4.93
C PRO A 368 -16.61 21.80 6.38
N ASN A 369 -17.94 21.74 6.51
CA ASN A 369 -18.56 21.58 7.83
C ASN A 369 -18.09 20.33 8.55
N GLY A 370 -17.79 20.46 9.84
CA GLY A 370 -17.31 19.39 10.68
C GLY A 370 -15.78 19.26 10.76
N TYR A 371 -15.02 20.02 9.97
CA TYR A 371 -13.55 20.04 10.04
C TYR A 371 -13.02 20.85 11.23
N GLN A 372 -13.86 21.69 11.83
CA GLN A 372 -13.50 22.47 13.03
C GLN A 372 -13.07 21.59 14.21
N GLN A 373 -13.50 20.32 14.20
CA GLN A 373 -13.18 19.31 15.21
C GLN A 373 -12.34 18.16 14.62
N ALA A 374 -11.53 18.43 13.61
CA ALA A 374 -10.65 17.42 13.00
C ALA A 374 -9.64 16.82 13.99
N TYR A 375 -9.24 17.62 14.98
CA TYR A 375 -8.55 17.12 16.17
C TYR A 375 -9.25 17.66 17.43
N ASP A 376 -9.67 16.75 18.29
CA ASP A 376 -10.26 17.02 19.59
C ASP A 376 -9.32 16.48 20.68
N PRO A 377 -8.69 17.34 21.50
CA PRO A 377 -7.78 16.92 22.55
C PRO A 377 -8.47 16.12 23.69
N ASP A 378 -9.81 16.22 23.81
CA ASP A 378 -10.58 15.45 24.78
C ASP A 378 -10.90 14.03 24.29
N VAL A 379 -10.73 13.77 22.99
CA VAL A 379 -10.81 12.45 22.37
C VAL A 379 -9.42 11.88 22.11
N GLY A 380 -8.58 12.63 21.42
CA GLY A 380 -7.18 12.30 21.13
C GLY A 380 -6.94 11.45 19.89
N THR A 381 -7.93 11.32 19.00
CA THR A 381 -7.79 10.60 17.71
C THR A 381 -6.98 11.44 16.72
N VAL A 382 -5.96 10.85 16.11
CA VAL A 382 -5.21 11.45 14.99
C VAL A 382 -5.62 10.78 13.69
N TYR A 383 -5.96 11.59 12.68
CA TYR A 383 -6.29 11.16 11.33
C TYR A 383 -5.13 11.49 10.40
N VAL A 384 -4.71 10.51 9.59
CA VAL A 384 -3.64 10.64 8.61
C VAL A 384 -4.13 10.20 7.26
N VAL A 385 -3.87 11.01 6.25
CA VAL A 385 -4.02 10.67 4.83
C VAL A 385 -2.63 10.63 4.22
N SER A 386 -2.32 9.62 3.44
CA SER A 386 -1.02 9.49 2.78
C SER A 386 -1.13 8.95 1.37
N VAL A 387 -0.09 9.19 0.58
CA VAL A 387 0.09 8.69 -0.79
C VAL A 387 1.51 8.17 -0.95
N SER A 388 1.65 7.01 -1.55
CA SER A 388 2.96 6.40 -1.84
C SER A 388 3.27 6.28 -3.34
N GLY A 389 2.25 6.28 -4.19
CA GLY A 389 2.35 6.32 -5.64
C GLY A 389 2.71 7.70 -6.18
N PRO A 390 3.00 7.82 -7.49
CA PRO A 390 3.47 9.07 -8.10
C PRO A 390 2.37 10.06 -8.49
N LYS A 391 1.10 9.63 -8.52
CA LYS A 391 -0.04 10.50 -8.85
C LYS A 391 -0.30 11.45 -7.70
N MET A 392 -0.37 12.75 -7.98
CA MET A 392 -0.55 13.79 -6.97
C MET A 392 -1.77 14.66 -7.24
N TYR A 393 -2.36 15.19 -6.17
CA TYR A 393 -3.50 16.11 -6.24
C TYR A 393 -3.16 17.44 -5.54
N GLU A 394 -3.90 18.49 -5.94
CA GLU A 394 -3.89 19.76 -5.23
C GLU A 394 -4.68 19.66 -3.92
N PHE A 395 -4.21 20.31 -2.88
CA PHE A 395 -4.91 20.34 -1.61
C PHE A 395 -5.88 21.51 -1.48
N THR A 396 -6.88 21.33 -0.64
CA THR A 396 -7.77 22.40 -0.21
C THR A 396 -7.01 23.39 0.65
N LYS A 397 -7.07 24.68 0.33
CA LYS A 397 -6.42 25.78 1.07
C LYS A 397 -7.06 26.04 2.45
N GLY A 398 -7.36 24.99 3.19
CA GLY A 398 -7.92 25.05 4.54
C GLY A 398 -6.87 24.73 5.61
N ASN A 399 -7.06 25.24 6.81
CA ASN A 399 -6.09 25.12 7.90
C ASN A 399 -6.54 24.16 9.02
N TYR A 400 -7.24 23.07 8.66
CA TYR A 400 -7.72 22.07 9.62
C TYR A 400 -6.63 21.04 10.04
N ALA A 401 -5.61 20.89 9.24
CA ALA A 401 -4.55 19.92 9.46
C ALA A 401 -3.28 20.56 10.05
N LYS A 402 -2.59 19.82 10.89
CA LYS A 402 -1.31 20.24 11.49
C LYS A 402 -0.17 20.17 10.49
N LYS A 403 -0.21 19.19 9.60
CA LYS A 403 0.76 18.99 8.52
C LYS A 403 0.02 18.72 7.22
N ILE A 404 0.48 19.32 6.14
CA ILE A 404 0.05 19.08 4.77
C ILE A 404 1.30 19.10 3.88
N LEU A 405 1.38 18.16 2.94
CA LEU A 405 2.46 18.12 1.95
C LEU A 405 1.88 17.63 0.62
N GLU A 406 2.14 18.41 -0.42
CA GLU A 406 1.79 18.11 -1.82
C GLU A 406 2.99 17.53 -2.57
N ASP A 407 2.71 16.95 -3.72
CA ASP A 407 3.68 16.58 -4.76
C ASP A 407 4.86 15.72 -4.22
N THR A 408 4.57 14.85 -3.25
CA THR A 408 5.59 14.04 -2.58
C THR A 408 5.11 12.64 -2.28
N GLN A 409 5.82 11.64 -2.81
CA GLN A 409 5.62 10.23 -2.44
C GLN A 409 6.15 9.99 -1.02
N LEU A 410 5.35 9.33 -0.19
CA LEU A 410 5.66 9.09 1.22
C LEU A 410 5.50 7.63 1.62
N TYR A 411 6.23 7.21 2.64
CA TYR A 411 5.97 6.01 3.43
C TYR A 411 6.04 6.34 4.91
N GLN A 412 5.36 5.54 5.73
CA GLN A 412 5.34 5.79 7.15
C GLN A 412 5.80 4.56 7.92
N ILE A 413 6.51 4.81 9.04
CA ILE A 413 6.92 3.79 10.00
C ILE A 413 6.28 4.13 11.34
N ILE A 414 5.45 3.23 11.83
CA ILE A 414 4.77 3.36 13.11
C ILE A 414 5.37 2.35 14.08
N LYS A 415 5.82 2.83 15.24
CA LYS A 415 6.40 2.02 16.33
C LYS A 415 5.52 2.09 17.55
N ILE A 416 5.14 0.94 18.10
CA ILE A 416 4.32 0.84 19.31
C ILE A 416 5.10 0.11 20.39
N SER A 417 5.19 0.73 21.57
CA SER A 417 5.88 0.17 22.74
C SER A 417 5.19 0.59 24.02
N GLY A 418 4.48 -0.32 24.65
CA GLY A 418 3.77 -0.07 25.91
C GLY A 418 2.75 1.06 25.81
N ASN A 419 3.08 2.22 26.37
CA ASN A 419 2.21 3.41 26.38
C ASN A 419 2.52 4.41 25.27
N ASP A 420 3.48 4.13 24.42
CA ASP A 420 3.97 5.04 23.39
C ASP A 420 3.70 4.49 21.99
N LEU A 421 3.08 5.30 21.15
CA LEU A 421 3.00 5.12 19.71
C LEU A 421 3.77 6.26 19.05
N ARG A 422 4.79 5.94 18.26
CA ARG A 422 5.58 6.90 17.50
C ARG A 422 5.28 6.74 16.02
N PHE A 423 4.88 7.80 15.38
CA PHE A 423 4.62 7.88 13.95
C PHE A 423 5.70 8.70 13.27
N GLN A 424 6.23 8.21 12.16
CA GLN A 424 7.22 8.88 11.35
C GLN A 424 6.82 8.77 9.88
N ALA A 425 6.78 9.89 9.15
CA ALA A 425 6.57 9.94 7.70
C ALA A 425 7.85 10.40 7.00
N PHE A 426 8.27 9.63 6.02
CA PHE A 426 9.47 9.87 5.23
C PHE A 426 9.12 10.06 3.76
N ASP A 427 9.88 10.90 3.06
CA ASP A 427 9.77 11.01 1.61
C ASP A 427 10.46 9.84 0.89
N ALA A 428 10.28 9.75 -0.43
CA ALA A 428 10.87 8.71 -1.27
C ALA A 428 12.41 8.72 -1.34
N THR A 429 13.07 9.67 -0.67
CA THR A 429 14.54 9.78 -0.57
C THR A 429 15.03 9.49 0.85
N GLY A 430 14.11 9.15 1.78
CA GLY A 430 14.41 8.80 3.16
C GLY A 430 14.52 10.00 4.11
N ASN A 431 14.11 11.19 3.69
CA ASN A 431 14.09 12.35 4.59
C ASN A 431 12.84 12.33 5.47
N LEU A 432 13.02 12.53 6.76
CA LEU A 432 11.92 12.65 7.72
C LEU A 432 11.16 13.97 7.50
N TYR A 433 9.87 13.87 7.17
CA TYR A 433 8.99 15.01 6.96
C TYR A 433 8.12 15.33 8.17
N ASP A 434 7.47 14.31 8.74
CA ASP A 434 6.58 14.48 9.88
C ASP A 434 6.84 13.43 10.95
N GLU A 435 6.73 13.86 12.20
CA GLU A 435 6.92 12.97 13.33
C GLU A 435 6.10 13.43 14.53
N PHE A 436 5.36 12.49 15.12
CA PHE A 436 4.67 12.71 16.37
C PHE A 436 4.67 11.46 17.25
N LYS A 437 4.28 11.65 18.48
CA LYS A 437 4.11 10.59 19.47
C LYS A 437 2.75 10.73 20.14
N LEU A 438 2.02 9.61 20.21
CA LEU A 438 0.88 9.48 21.09
C LEU A 438 1.31 8.76 22.35
N LYS A 439 0.97 9.32 23.51
CA LYS A 439 1.25 8.72 24.81
C LYS A 439 -0.06 8.41 25.55
N LYS A 440 -0.30 7.13 25.85
CA LYS A 440 -1.43 6.70 26.67
C LYS A 440 -1.31 7.27 28.08
N ARG A 441 -2.43 7.80 28.59
CA ARG A 441 -2.55 8.31 29.95
C ARG A 441 -3.70 7.60 30.67
N LYS A 442 -3.51 7.29 31.94
CA LYS A 442 -4.56 6.63 32.74
C LYS A 442 -5.80 7.53 32.85
N ASN A 443 -6.96 7.05 32.40
CA ASN A 443 -8.27 7.72 32.41
C ASN A 443 -8.28 9.13 31.75
N LYS A 444 -7.40 9.36 30.80
CA LYS A 444 -7.33 10.62 30.04
C LYS A 444 -7.14 10.30 28.55
N PRO A 445 -7.53 11.19 27.63
CA PRO A 445 -7.17 11.10 26.24
C PRO A 445 -5.66 10.98 26.04
N ASN A 446 -5.22 10.45 24.90
CA ASN A 446 -3.82 10.41 24.56
C ASN A 446 -3.19 11.81 24.61
N GLN A 447 -1.95 11.87 25.02
CA GLN A 447 -1.16 13.08 24.81
C GLN A 447 -0.52 13.01 23.45
N LEU A 448 -0.87 13.95 22.58
CA LEU A 448 -0.16 14.18 21.32
C LEU A 448 1.07 15.03 21.62
N ILE A 449 2.23 14.57 21.15
CA ILE A 449 3.53 15.26 21.29
C ILE A 449 4.09 15.42 19.89
N GLU A 450 4.19 16.65 19.43
CA GLU A 450 4.81 16.99 18.15
C GLU A 450 6.34 16.87 18.28
N LEU A 451 6.97 16.16 17.35
CA LEU A 451 8.42 15.92 17.33
C LEU A 451 9.10 16.56 16.12
N SER A 452 8.40 16.67 14.98
CA SER A 452 8.86 17.44 13.82
C SER A 452 8.55 18.93 14.02
N LYS A 453 9.49 19.79 13.68
CA LYS A 453 9.33 21.25 13.71
C LYS A 453 8.44 21.73 12.55
#